data_12734d2819c88deeb367c2dbadcd4779
#
_entry.id   12734d2819c88deeb367c2dbadcd4779
#
_cell.length_a   1.000
_cell.length_b   1.000
_cell.length_c   1.000
_cell.angle_alpha   90.00
_cell.angle_beta   90.00
_cell.angle_gamma   90.00
#
_symmetry.space_group_name_H-M   'P 1'
#
loop_
_entity.id
_entity.type
_entity.pdbx_description
1 polymer ?
#
loop_
_entity_poly.entity_id
_entity_poly.type
_entity_poly.pdbx_seq_one_letter_code
_entity_poly.pdbx_strand_id
1 'polypeptide(L)'
;MDDVLIVGAGPAGAVAAVVLARAGARVRLVDRSRFPRHKLCGDTLNPGTVAILGRLGLRSALEADALTLEGMIVSGPRGVVVEGRYGAGLRGLSLSRSLMDQVLVNEALRAGAVFEPGIAVRDALID
;
A
#
# COMPACT_ATOMS: atom_id res chain seq x y z
N MET A 1 -25.68 -6.78 -0.74
CA MET A 1 -24.89 -7.94 -0.29
C MET A 1 -23.51 -7.83 -0.91
N ASP A 2 -22.42 -7.95 -0.14
CA ASP A 2 -21.06 -7.88 -0.65
C ASP A 2 -20.63 -9.25 -1.20
N ASP A 3 -19.79 -9.24 -2.24
CA ASP A 3 -19.21 -10.47 -2.78
C ASP A 3 -17.93 -10.82 -2.05
N VAL A 4 -17.21 -9.80 -1.56
CA VAL A 4 -15.93 -9.95 -0.86
C VAL A 4 -15.83 -8.98 0.32
N LEU A 5 -15.47 -9.51 1.47
CA LEU A 5 -15.05 -8.74 2.65
C LEU A 5 -13.53 -8.85 2.81
N ILE A 6 -12.85 -7.72 2.79
CA ILE A 6 -11.40 -7.64 3.02
C ILE A 6 -11.16 -7.04 4.41
N VAL A 7 -10.42 -7.76 5.24
CA VAL A 7 -10.06 -7.34 6.59
C VAL A 7 -8.63 -6.83 6.63
N GLY A 8 -8.46 -5.54 6.91
CA GLY A 8 -7.20 -4.83 6.93
C GLY A 8 -6.97 -3.98 5.67
N ALA A 9 -7.00 -2.66 5.85
CA ALA A 9 -6.82 -1.67 4.79
C ALA A 9 -5.36 -1.18 4.67
N GLY A 10 -4.39 -2.04 4.98
CA GLY A 10 -2.99 -1.83 4.63
C GLY A 10 -2.77 -1.99 3.12
N PRO A 11 -1.52 -1.88 2.63
CA PRO A 11 -1.23 -1.91 1.20
C PRO A 11 -1.80 -3.15 0.49
N ALA A 12 -1.67 -4.32 1.09
CA ALA A 12 -2.17 -5.56 0.49
C ALA A 12 -3.71 -5.56 0.35
N GLY A 13 -4.43 -5.21 1.42
CA GLY A 13 -5.89 -5.20 1.41
C GLY A 13 -6.45 -4.10 0.51
N ALA A 14 -5.87 -2.90 0.54
CA ALA A 14 -6.30 -1.80 -0.32
C ALA A 14 -6.07 -2.11 -1.80
N VAL A 15 -4.91 -2.67 -2.17
CA VAL A 15 -4.63 -3.09 -3.55
C VAL A 15 -5.55 -4.22 -3.99
N ALA A 16 -5.81 -5.22 -3.13
CA ALA A 16 -6.78 -6.28 -3.41
C ALA A 16 -8.19 -5.70 -3.66
N ALA A 17 -8.60 -4.73 -2.84
CA ALA A 17 -9.88 -4.04 -3.02
C ALA A 17 -9.97 -3.33 -4.37
N VAL A 18 -8.89 -2.62 -4.80
CA VAL A 18 -8.83 -1.98 -6.11
C VAL A 18 -9.02 -3.01 -7.23
N VAL A 19 -8.25 -4.10 -7.19
CA VAL A 19 -8.26 -5.12 -8.24
C VAL A 19 -9.63 -5.79 -8.36
N LEU A 20 -10.20 -6.19 -7.24
CA LEU A 20 -11.49 -6.89 -7.21
C LEU A 20 -12.65 -5.96 -7.60
N ALA A 21 -12.67 -4.73 -7.10
CA ALA A 21 -13.69 -3.75 -7.45
C ALA A 21 -13.65 -3.41 -8.95
N ARG A 22 -12.46 -3.23 -9.54
CA ARG A 22 -12.29 -3.03 -10.98
C ARG A 22 -12.74 -4.23 -11.82
N ALA A 23 -12.68 -5.44 -11.24
CA ALA A 23 -13.22 -6.65 -11.87
C ALA A 23 -14.74 -6.80 -11.71
N GLY A 24 -15.42 -5.84 -11.08
CA GLY A 24 -16.86 -5.81 -10.91
C GLY A 24 -17.39 -6.46 -9.63
N ALA A 25 -16.52 -6.92 -8.73
CA ALA A 25 -16.96 -7.44 -7.44
C ALA A 25 -17.43 -6.31 -6.50
N ARG A 26 -18.45 -6.57 -5.71
CA ARG A 26 -18.89 -5.69 -4.61
C ARG A 26 -17.99 -5.94 -3.42
N VAL A 27 -17.04 -5.03 -3.20
CA VAL A 27 -15.99 -5.17 -2.19
C VAL A 27 -16.29 -4.27 -1.00
N ARG A 28 -16.24 -4.86 0.20
CA ARG A 28 -16.18 -4.17 1.47
C ARG A 28 -14.79 -4.33 2.07
N LEU A 29 -14.12 -3.22 2.33
CA LEU A 29 -12.81 -3.14 2.98
C LEU A 29 -13.01 -2.58 4.39
N VAL A 30 -12.56 -3.30 5.41
CA VAL A 30 -12.66 -2.86 6.81
C VAL A 30 -11.29 -2.79 7.46
N ASP A 31 -11.09 -1.86 8.37
CA ASP A 31 -9.88 -1.78 9.22
C ASP A 31 -10.27 -1.36 10.63
N ARG A 32 -9.55 -1.92 11.62
CA ARG A 32 -9.75 -1.54 13.03
C ARG A 32 -9.36 -0.09 13.34
N SER A 33 -8.48 0.48 12.53
CA SER A 33 -7.97 1.84 12.69
C SER A 33 -8.78 2.84 11.87
N ARG A 34 -8.80 4.08 12.32
CA ARG A 34 -9.24 5.22 11.52
C ARG A 34 -8.07 5.74 10.70
N PHE A 35 -8.32 6.23 9.50
CA PHE A 35 -7.32 6.72 8.56
C PHE A 35 -7.33 8.25 8.47
N PRO A 36 -6.19 8.91 8.22
CA PRO A 36 -4.85 8.32 8.10
C PRO A 36 -4.34 7.78 9.44
N ARG A 37 -3.50 6.73 9.40
CA ARG A 37 -2.93 6.10 10.59
C ARG A 37 -1.44 5.87 10.49
N HIS A 38 -0.74 5.95 11.60
CA HIS A 38 0.66 5.55 11.68
C HIS A 38 0.80 4.03 11.69
N LYS A 39 1.79 3.53 10.95
CA LYS A 39 2.19 2.13 10.94
C LYS A 39 3.70 2.08 10.84
N LEU A 40 4.36 1.37 11.77
CA LEU A 40 5.81 1.21 11.71
C LEU A 40 6.22 0.53 10.41
N CYS A 41 7.14 1.16 9.67
CA CYS A 41 7.65 0.72 8.39
C CYS A 41 8.93 1.48 8.06
N GLY A 42 9.72 0.96 7.12
CA GLY A 42 10.87 1.69 6.56
C GLY A 42 10.50 2.78 5.55
N ASP A 43 9.20 3.01 5.31
CA ASP A 43 8.68 4.05 4.42
C ASP A 43 9.28 4.03 3.01
N THR A 44 9.62 2.84 2.51
CA THR A 44 10.23 2.65 1.19
C THR A 44 9.51 1.59 0.39
N LEU A 45 9.40 1.85 -0.92
CA LEU A 45 8.93 0.91 -1.93
C LEU A 45 10.10 0.60 -2.87
N ASN A 46 10.45 -0.67 -3.00
CA ASN A 46 11.49 -1.10 -3.93
C ASN A 46 10.99 -1.02 -5.39
N PRO A 47 11.90 -1.05 -6.40
CA PRO A 47 11.52 -0.94 -7.81
C PRO A 47 10.53 -2.01 -8.28
N GLY A 48 10.60 -3.23 -7.74
CA GLY A 48 9.66 -4.30 -8.06
C GLY A 48 8.23 -3.96 -7.65
N THR A 49 8.06 -3.44 -6.44
CA THR A 49 6.76 -2.96 -5.95
C THR A 49 6.25 -1.79 -6.79
N VAL A 50 7.11 -0.82 -7.11
CA VAL A 50 6.76 0.32 -7.97
C VAL A 50 6.30 -0.14 -9.36
N ALA A 51 6.97 -1.16 -9.93
CA ALA A 51 6.57 -1.74 -11.21
C ALA A 51 5.20 -2.43 -11.14
N ILE A 52 4.89 -3.16 -10.07
CA ILE A 52 3.59 -3.78 -9.85
C ILE A 52 2.49 -2.71 -9.76
N LEU A 53 2.71 -1.68 -8.94
CA LEU A 53 1.78 -0.56 -8.80
C LEU A 53 1.58 0.18 -10.13
N GLY A 54 2.63 0.29 -10.96
CA GLY A 54 2.56 0.83 -12.31
C GLY A 54 1.63 0.01 -13.21
N ARG A 55 1.75 -1.32 -13.21
CA ARG A 55 0.85 -2.20 -13.97
C ARG A 55 -0.60 -2.12 -13.52
N LEU A 56 -0.83 -1.81 -12.25
CA LEU A 56 -2.17 -1.62 -11.68
C LEU A 56 -2.70 -0.18 -11.86
N GLY A 57 -1.91 0.73 -12.45
CA GLY A 57 -2.29 2.14 -12.63
C GLY A 57 -2.37 2.92 -11.32
N LEU A 58 -1.64 2.49 -10.27
CA LEU A 58 -1.63 3.11 -8.94
C LEU A 58 -0.38 3.96 -8.67
N ARG A 59 0.63 3.85 -9.54
CA ARG A 59 1.92 4.48 -9.33
C ARG A 59 1.83 6.00 -9.27
N SER A 60 1.13 6.62 -10.21
CA SER A 60 1.04 8.09 -10.30
C SER A 60 0.40 8.73 -9.07
N ALA A 61 -0.57 8.08 -8.46
CA ALA A 61 -1.20 8.55 -7.24
C ALA A 61 -0.24 8.57 -6.04
N LEU A 62 0.72 7.65 -6.00
CA LEU A 62 1.74 7.57 -4.95
C LEU A 62 2.93 8.50 -5.22
N GLU A 63 3.32 8.67 -6.49
CA GLU A 63 4.45 9.52 -6.87
C GLU A 63 4.22 11.00 -6.58
N ALA A 64 2.98 11.45 -6.52
CA ALA A 64 2.64 12.85 -6.27
C ALA A 64 3.27 13.40 -4.98
N ASP A 65 3.41 12.56 -3.95
CA ASP A 65 3.90 12.94 -2.62
C ASP A 65 5.15 12.14 -2.20
N ALA A 66 5.74 11.35 -3.10
CA ALA A 66 6.87 10.48 -2.81
C ALA A 66 8.20 11.09 -3.23
N LEU A 67 9.24 10.75 -2.49
CA LEU A 67 10.62 10.96 -2.93
C LEU A 67 11.09 9.77 -3.77
N THR A 68 11.78 10.05 -4.86
CA THR A 68 12.39 9.01 -5.70
C THR A 68 13.68 8.51 -5.06
N LEU A 69 13.86 7.19 -5.01
CA LEU A 69 15.04 6.52 -4.48
C LEU A 69 15.82 5.84 -5.62
N GLU A 70 17.16 6.01 -5.60
CA GLU A 70 18.06 5.39 -6.56
C GLU A 70 18.81 4.16 -5.99
N GLY A 71 18.67 3.94 -4.69
CA GLY A 71 19.35 2.87 -3.98
C GLY A 71 19.18 3.00 -2.48
N MET A 72 20.05 2.31 -1.75
CA MET A 72 20.07 2.31 -0.30
C MET A 72 21.52 2.40 0.21
N ILE A 73 21.70 3.06 1.34
CA ILE A 73 22.95 3.08 2.09
C ILE A 73 22.67 2.40 3.44
N VAL A 74 23.45 1.39 3.74
CA VAL A 74 23.37 0.68 5.03
C VAL A 74 24.67 0.94 5.79
N SER A 75 24.55 1.47 7.00
CA SER A 75 25.71 1.67 7.89
C SER A 75 25.63 0.70 9.07
N GLY A 76 26.76 0.12 9.40
CA GLY A 76 26.94 -0.81 10.51
C GLY A 76 27.84 -0.24 11.63
N PRO A 77 28.04 -1.00 12.71
CA PRO A 77 28.98 -0.66 13.76
C PRO A 77 30.39 -0.40 13.20
N ARG A 78 31.16 0.45 13.88
CA ARG A 78 32.56 0.77 13.52
C ARG A 78 32.74 1.46 12.16
N GLY A 79 31.70 2.14 11.65
CA GLY A 79 31.79 2.95 10.43
C GLY A 79 31.78 2.14 9.12
N VAL A 80 31.40 0.87 9.16
CA VAL A 80 31.18 0.10 7.94
C VAL A 80 29.97 0.68 7.20
N VAL A 81 30.15 1.00 5.92
CA VAL A 81 29.10 1.51 5.04
C VAL A 81 29.04 0.67 3.77
N VAL A 82 27.83 0.26 3.40
CA VAL A 82 27.55 -0.42 2.13
C VAL A 82 26.54 0.42 1.37
N GLU A 83 26.89 0.83 0.16
CA GLU A 83 25.99 1.50 -0.77
C GLU A 83 25.55 0.53 -1.87
N GLY A 84 24.25 0.39 -2.05
CA GLY A 84 23.64 -0.37 -3.14
C GLY A 84 22.77 0.53 -4.00
N ARG A 85 23.06 0.61 -5.29
CA ARG A 85 22.24 1.34 -6.27
C ARG A 85 21.34 0.38 -7.04
N TYR A 86 20.13 0.80 -7.32
CA TYR A 86 19.27 0.10 -8.27
C TYR A 86 19.88 0.17 -9.67
N GLY A 87 19.63 -0.85 -10.49
CA GLY A 87 20.13 -0.86 -11.88
C GLY A 87 19.56 0.29 -12.72
N ALA A 88 20.12 0.47 -13.91
CA ALA A 88 19.77 1.56 -14.82
C ALA A 88 18.25 1.63 -15.08
N GLY A 89 17.68 2.81 -14.89
CA GLY A 89 16.25 3.08 -15.08
C GLY A 89 15.33 2.59 -13.95
N LEU A 90 15.85 1.84 -12.97
CA LEU A 90 15.05 1.40 -11.82
C LEU A 90 15.02 2.47 -10.73
N ARG A 91 13.85 2.68 -10.16
CA ARG A 91 13.63 3.63 -9.08
C ARG A 91 12.73 3.03 -8.01
N GLY A 92 13.05 3.29 -6.76
CA GLY A 92 12.15 3.10 -5.63
C GLY A 92 11.42 4.39 -5.29
N LEU A 93 10.51 4.31 -4.33
CA LEU A 93 9.81 5.47 -3.77
C LEU A 93 9.96 5.47 -2.25
N SER A 94 10.00 6.67 -1.67
CA SER A 94 9.89 6.85 -0.22
C SER A 94 8.72 7.76 0.10
N LEU A 95 7.82 7.26 0.93
CA LEU A 95 6.70 8.02 1.49
C LEU A 95 6.22 7.33 2.76
N SER A 96 5.66 8.11 3.70
CA SER A 96 5.18 7.53 4.96
C SER A 96 4.04 6.54 4.73
N ARG A 97 3.96 5.52 5.59
CA ARG A 97 2.84 4.57 5.58
C ARG A 97 1.49 5.23 5.81
N SER A 98 1.45 6.29 6.60
CA SER A 98 0.24 7.06 6.82
C SER A 98 -0.32 7.62 5.51
N LEU A 99 0.56 8.20 4.69
CA LEU A 99 0.19 8.75 3.40
C LEU A 99 -0.09 7.66 2.37
N MET A 100 0.81 6.68 2.24
CA MET A 100 0.67 5.58 1.28
C MET A 100 -0.64 4.81 1.48
N ASP A 101 -0.92 4.40 2.73
CA ASP A 101 -2.12 3.63 3.03
C ASP A 101 -3.38 4.44 2.73
N GLN A 102 -3.39 5.74 3.05
CA GLN A 102 -4.52 6.63 2.72
C GLN A 102 -4.73 6.77 1.20
N VAL A 103 -3.66 6.95 0.44
CA VAL A 103 -3.74 7.03 -1.03
C VAL A 103 -4.32 5.74 -1.61
N LEU A 104 -3.84 4.58 -1.17
CA LEU A 104 -4.34 3.29 -1.65
C LEU A 104 -5.81 3.03 -1.28
N VAL A 105 -6.24 3.43 -0.09
CA VAL A 105 -7.65 3.37 0.31
C VAL A 105 -8.50 4.30 -0.59
N ASN A 106 -8.03 5.50 -0.87
CA ASN A 106 -8.72 6.42 -1.78
C ASN A 106 -8.86 5.83 -3.19
N GLU A 107 -7.83 5.12 -3.68
CA GLU A 107 -7.91 4.41 -4.97
C GLU A 107 -8.90 3.23 -4.93
N ALA A 108 -9.01 2.53 -3.80
CA ALA A 108 -10.03 1.50 -3.61
C ALA A 108 -11.46 2.07 -3.66
N LEU A 109 -11.69 3.21 -3.00
CA LEU A 109 -12.95 3.94 -3.06
C LEU A 109 -13.28 4.39 -4.49
N ARG A 110 -12.30 4.94 -5.23
CA ARG A 110 -12.48 5.33 -6.64
C ARG A 110 -12.79 4.13 -7.54
N ALA A 111 -12.27 2.95 -7.21
CA ALA A 111 -12.57 1.71 -7.92
C ALA A 111 -13.97 1.16 -7.62
N GLY A 112 -14.68 1.71 -6.63
CA GLY A 112 -16.03 1.30 -6.24
C GLY A 112 -16.11 0.42 -4.99
N ALA A 113 -15.00 0.20 -4.27
CA ALA A 113 -15.05 -0.48 -2.98
C ALA A 113 -15.68 0.42 -1.90
N VAL A 114 -16.31 -0.19 -0.90
CA VAL A 114 -16.79 0.48 0.30
C VAL A 114 -15.73 0.32 1.39
N PHE A 115 -15.35 1.40 2.05
CA PHE A 115 -14.39 1.37 3.16
C PHE A 115 -15.03 1.77 4.47
N GLU A 116 -14.87 0.94 5.49
CA GLU A 116 -15.36 1.18 6.85
C GLU A 116 -14.21 1.12 7.87
N PRO A 117 -13.70 2.28 8.32
CA PRO A 117 -12.69 2.35 9.37
C PRO A 117 -13.28 2.16 10.76
N GLY A 118 -12.47 1.68 11.70
CA GLY A 118 -12.87 1.46 13.09
C GLY A 118 -13.61 0.15 13.35
N ILE A 119 -13.59 -0.79 12.38
CA ILE A 119 -14.20 -2.11 12.48
C ILE A 119 -13.14 -3.14 12.83
N ALA A 120 -13.22 -3.71 14.03
CA ALA A 120 -12.37 -4.81 14.47
C ALA A 120 -13.06 -6.14 14.22
N VAL A 121 -12.55 -6.90 13.25
CA VAL A 121 -13.00 -8.28 13.02
C VAL A 121 -12.26 -9.19 13.99
N ARG A 122 -13.00 -10.06 14.68
CA ARG A 122 -12.45 -10.98 15.68
C ARG A 122 -12.35 -12.41 15.17
N ASP A 123 -13.37 -12.84 14.42
CA ASP A 123 -13.47 -14.23 13.96
C ASP A 123 -14.30 -14.32 12.68
N ALA A 124 -14.14 -15.42 11.96
CA ALA A 124 -14.99 -15.79 10.83
C ALA A 124 -15.99 -16.85 11.32
N LEU A 125 -17.28 -16.59 11.10
CA LEU A 125 -18.32 -17.59 11.32
C LEU A 125 -18.44 -18.44 10.05
N ILE A 126 -18.35 -19.73 10.21
CA ILE A 126 -18.53 -20.73 9.12
C ILE A 126 -19.77 -21.53 9.48
N ASP A 127 -20.80 -21.46 8.64
CA ASP A 127 -22.02 -22.25 8.74
C ASP A 127 -21.81 -23.63 8.12
#